data_06696ca9c8e6d1d3012e942b2e4dfa02
#
_entry.id   06696ca9c8e6d1d3012e942b2e4dfa02
#
_cell.length_a   1.000
_cell.length_b   1.000
_cell.length_c   1.000
_cell.angle_alpha   90.00
_cell.angle_beta   90.00
_cell.angle_gamma   90.00
#
_symmetry.space_group_name_H-M   'P 1'
#
loop_
_entity.id
_entity.type
_entity.pdbx_description
1 polymer ?
#
loop_
_entity_poly.entity_id
_entity_poly.type
_entity_poly.pdbx_seq_one_letter_code
_entity_poly.pdbx_strand_id
1 'polypeptide(L)'
;MTTEVYFQLYATTIVFLVGGLFLHYKKPAPWRLLIGLMLVHLCIYGYLMAIEADWIRSFSANVGCGILSAIGLLAFRGNLDRTLDRVLAAIFAITSLQCFLRPLAIALWIDGPLTVANHSETTFIFTLHFVVGACAVTTGMCLLVVFSRAIFNDLRDSSVTDVLTGINNRRGFDEAGNLVLQNSAAQPVCLILADLDHFKAVNDSYGHAFGDGVIAAFGELMGDYARFGRVAARLGGEEFGL
;
A
#
# COMPACT_ATOMS: atom_id res chain seq x y z
N MET A 1 -12.85 -22.42 -24.12
CA MET A 1 -11.64 -22.67 -23.29
C MET A 1 -10.88 -21.41 -22.85
N THR A 2 -10.67 -20.42 -23.71
CA THR A 2 -9.92 -19.20 -23.36
C THR A 2 -10.66 -18.27 -22.37
N THR A 3 -11.94 -18.02 -22.55
CA THR A 3 -12.74 -17.12 -21.70
C THR A 3 -12.87 -17.63 -20.25
N GLU A 4 -12.89 -18.92 -20.07
CA GLU A 4 -13.03 -19.61 -18.79
C GLU A 4 -11.80 -19.46 -17.92
N VAL A 5 -10.62 -19.57 -18.52
CA VAL A 5 -9.34 -19.36 -17.82
C VAL A 5 -9.22 -17.92 -17.32
N TYR A 6 -9.71 -16.94 -18.09
CA TYR A 6 -9.68 -15.53 -17.69
C TYR A 6 -10.50 -15.24 -16.43
N PHE A 7 -11.70 -15.83 -16.31
CA PHE A 7 -12.54 -15.63 -15.13
C PHE A 7 -11.89 -16.18 -13.85
N GLN A 8 -11.25 -17.36 -13.95
CA GLN A 8 -10.59 -17.97 -12.80
C GLN A 8 -9.32 -17.20 -12.38
N LEU A 9 -8.55 -16.75 -13.37
CA LEU A 9 -7.39 -15.88 -13.12
C LEU A 9 -7.82 -14.56 -12.45
N TYR A 10 -8.93 -13.97 -12.91
CA TYR A 10 -9.47 -12.75 -12.36
C TYR A 10 -9.92 -12.91 -10.90
N ALA A 11 -10.68 -13.96 -10.58
CA ALA A 11 -11.09 -14.27 -9.21
C ALA A 11 -9.88 -14.50 -8.29
N THR A 12 -8.89 -15.24 -8.77
CA THR A 12 -7.64 -15.48 -8.02
C THR A 12 -6.90 -14.18 -7.75
N THR A 13 -6.80 -13.30 -8.74
CA THR A 13 -6.17 -11.97 -8.60
C THR A 13 -6.88 -11.13 -7.55
N ILE A 14 -8.22 -11.13 -7.51
CA ILE A 14 -9.01 -10.40 -6.50
C ILE A 14 -8.69 -10.93 -5.09
N VAL A 15 -8.59 -12.24 -4.90
CA VAL A 15 -8.27 -12.84 -3.59
C VAL A 15 -6.93 -12.33 -3.06
N PHE A 16 -5.88 -12.37 -3.89
CA PHE A 16 -4.57 -11.87 -3.50
C PHE A 16 -4.54 -10.36 -3.28
N LEU A 17 -5.24 -9.61 -4.14
CA LEU A 17 -5.36 -8.16 -4.04
C LEU A 17 -6.02 -7.75 -2.71
N VAL A 18 -7.16 -8.37 -2.39
CA VAL A 18 -7.89 -8.11 -1.15
C VAL A 18 -7.05 -8.51 0.07
N GLY A 19 -6.43 -9.68 0.05
CA GLY A 19 -5.53 -10.13 1.12
C GLY A 19 -4.36 -9.16 1.32
N GLY A 20 -3.74 -8.70 0.24
CA GLY A 20 -2.66 -7.72 0.27
C GLY A 20 -3.10 -6.37 0.85
N LEU A 21 -4.31 -5.89 0.53
CA LEU A 21 -4.87 -4.68 1.13
C LEU A 21 -5.04 -4.78 2.65
N PHE A 22 -5.57 -5.89 3.15
CA PHE A 22 -5.67 -6.09 4.59
C PHE A 22 -4.30 -6.02 5.27
N LEU A 23 -3.29 -6.67 4.71
CA LEU A 23 -1.92 -6.65 5.22
C LEU A 23 -1.31 -5.24 5.16
N HIS A 24 -1.53 -4.50 4.07
CA HIS A 24 -1.06 -3.12 3.93
C HIS A 24 -1.59 -2.21 5.05
N TYR A 25 -2.85 -2.36 5.42
CA TYR A 25 -3.44 -1.61 6.54
C TYR A 25 -3.19 -2.25 7.90
N LYS A 26 -2.23 -3.18 8.00
CA LYS A 26 -1.87 -3.89 9.24
C LYS A 26 -3.07 -4.59 9.90
N LYS A 27 -4.02 -5.06 9.10
CA LYS A 27 -5.20 -5.82 9.54
C LYS A 27 -5.01 -7.30 9.25
N PRO A 28 -5.57 -8.19 10.08
CA PRO A 28 -5.55 -9.62 9.78
C PRO A 28 -6.34 -9.90 8.50
N ALA A 29 -5.67 -10.41 7.49
CA ALA A 29 -6.31 -10.77 6.23
C ALA A 29 -7.18 -12.03 6.42
N PRO A 30 -8.46 -12.02 5.98
CA PRO A 30 -9.39 -13.12 6.19
C PRO A 30 -9.16 -14.25 5.18
N TRP A 31 -7.95 -14.81 5.10
CA TRP A 31 -7.55 -15.80 4.10
C TRP A 31 -8.47 -17.02 4.04
N ARG A 32 -8.92 -17.51 5.22
CA ARG A 32 -9.82 -18.68 5.27
C ARG A 32 -11.14 -18.38 4.57
N LEU A 33 -11.69 -17.18 4.76
CA LEU A 33 -12.92 -16.72 4.10
C LEU A 33 -12.71 -16.54 2.61
N LEU A 34 -11.64 -15.85 2.20
CA LEU A 34 -11.33 -15.55 0.80
C LEU A 34 -11.09 -16.83 0.00
N ILE A 35 -10.27 -17.74 0.53
CA ILE A 35 -10.00 -19.03 -0.11
C ILE A 35 -11.26 -19.91 -0.12
N GLY A 36 -12.01 -19.96 0.98
CA GLY A 36 -13.26 -20.71 1.06
C GLY A 36 -14.28 -20.24 0.02
N LEU A 37 -14.49 -18.92 -0.11
CA LEU A 37 -15.38 -18.34 -1.14
C LEU A 37 -14.87 -18.63 -2.56
N MET A 38 -13.57 -18.57 -2.79
CA MET A 38 -12.98 -18.92 -4.07
C MET A 38 -13.21 -20.39 -4.42
N LEU A 39 -13.04 -21.31 -3.47
CA LEU A 39 -13.28 -22.74 -3.68
C LEU A 39 -14.75 -23.02 -3.97
N VAL A 40 -15.67 -22.41 -3.21
CA VAL A 40 -17.13 -22.52 -3.48
C VAL A 40 -17.45 -21.99 -4.86
N HIS A 41 -16.89 -20.85 -5.23
CA HIS A 41 -17.04 -20.28 -6.57
C HIS A 41 -16.56 -21.26 -7.67
N LEU A 42 -15.37 -21.85 -7.49
CA LEU A 42 -14.81 -22.84 -8.42
C LEU A 42 -15.70 -24.09 -8.56
N CYS A 43 -16.25 -24.59 -7.45
CA CYS A 43 -17.16 -25.75 -7.46
C CYS A 43 -18.47 -25.44 -8.22
N ILE A 44 -19.09 -24.27 -7.93
CA ILE A 44 -20.31 -23.83 -8.60
C ILE A 44 -20.05 -23.66 -10.10
N TYR A 45 -18.95 -22.98 -10.44
CA TYR A 45 -18.58 -22.73 -11.83
C TYR A 45 -18.35 -24.04 -12.60
N GLY A 46 -17.60 -24.99 -12.01
CA GLY A 46 -17.33 -26.30 -12.59
C GLY A 46 -18.61 -27.14 -12.79
N TYR A 47 -19.52 -27.12 -11.80
CA TYR A 47 -20.83 -27.79 -11.92
C TYR A 47 -21.67 -27.20 -13.05
N LEU A 48 -21.78 -25.86 -13.11
CA LEU A 48 -22.56 -25.18 -14.16
C LEU A 48 -21.96 -25.38 -15.56
N MET A 49 -20.64 -25.54 -15.64
CA MET A 49 -19.96 -25.92 -16.89
C MET A 49 -20.34 -27.31 -17.34
N ALA A 50 -20.42 -28.27 -16.42
CA ALA A 50 -20.77 -29.66 -16.72
C ALA A 50 -22.21 -29.84 -17.20
N ILE A 51 -23.14 -28.95 -16.84
CA ILE A 51 -24.54 -28.95 -17.25
C ILE A 51 -24.84 -27.96 -18.38
N GLU A 52 -23.80 -27.37 -19.00
CA GLU A 52 -23.89 -26.41 -20.12
C GLU A 52 -24.76 -25.16 -19.81
N ALA A 53 -24.84 -24.76 -18.54
CA ALA A 53 -25.67 -23.64 -18.10
C ALA A 53 -24.90 -22.29 -18.24
N ASP A 54 -24.63 -21.89 -19.48
CA ASP A 54 -23.74 -20.76 -19.81
C ASP A 54 -24.16 -19.42 -19.18
N TRP A 55 -25.46 -19.11 -19.20
CA TRP A 55 -25.95 -17.86 -18.61
C TRP A 55 -25.80 -17.83 -17.11
N ILE A 56 -26.22 -18.91 -16.41
CA ILE A 56 -26.10 -19.01 -14.94
C ILE A 56 -24.64 -19.05 -14.52
N ARG A 57 -23.77 -19.65 -15.32
CA ARG A 57 -22.32 -19.70 -15.11
C ARG A 57 -21.71 -18.31 -15.15
N SER A 58 -22.03 -17.51 -16.17
CA SER A 58 -21.57 -16.12 -16.29
C SER A 58 -22.10 -15.24 -15.16
N PHE A 59 -23.36 -15.44 -14.77
CA PHE A 59 -23.96 -14.76 -13.63
C PHE A 59 -23.23 -15.08 -12.33
N SER A 60 -23.01 -16.37 -12.02
CA SER A 60 -22.32 -16.82 -10.81
C SER A 60 -20.89 -16.31 -10.73
N ALA A 61 -20.17 -16.27 -11.87
CA ALA A 61 -18.81 -15.75 -11.95
C ALA A 61 -18.73 -14.25 -11.56
N ASN A 62 -19.63 -13.45 -12.09
CA ASN A 62 -19.70 -12.02 -11.76
C ASN A 62 -20.05 -11.80 -10.27
N VAL A 63 -21.08 -12.50 -9.76
CA VAL A 63 -21.49 -12.39 -8.35
C VAL A 63 -20.35 -12.79 -7.40
N GLY A 64 -19.65 -13.89 -7.69
CA GLY A 64 -18.49 -14.33 -6.90
C GLY A 64 -17.38 -13.27 -6.85
N CYS A 65 -17.00 -12.70 -7.98
CA CYS A 65 -16.03 -11.61 -8.05
C CYS A 65 -16.50 -10.34 -7.32
N GLY A 66 -17.80 -10.03 -7.43
CA GLY A 66 -18.41 -8.90 -6.72
C GLY A 66 -18.32 -9.03 -5.20
N ILE A 67 -18.62 -10.22 -4.67
CA ILE A 67 -18.52 -10.53 -3.24
C ILE A 67 -17.07 -10.41 -2.75
N LEU A 68 -16.13 -11.01 -3.47
CA LEU A 68 -14.70 -10.92 -3.12
C LEU A 68 -14.21 -9.47 -3.12
N SER A 69 -14.60 -8.67 -4.11
CA SER A 69 -14.26 -7.24 -4.17
C SER A 69 -14.91 -6.44 -3.02
N ALA A 70 -16.18 -6.74 -2.67
CA ALA A 70 -16.88 -6.09 -1.56
C ALA A 70 -16.18 -6.35 -0.21
N ILE A 71 -15.63 -7.54 0.01
CA ILE A 71 -14.83 -7.85 1.20
C ILE A 71 -13.59 -6.93 1.26
N GLY A 72 -13.00 -6.58 0.11
CA GLY A 72 -11.88 -5.65 0.03
C GLY A 72 -12.20 -4.27 0.63
N LEU A 73 -13.45 -3.81 0.58
CA LEU A 73 -13.87 -2.54 1.18
C LEU A 73 -13.72 -2.52 2.71
N LEU A 74 -13.76 -3.69 3.36
CA LEU A 74 -13.54 -3.78 4.79
C LEU A 74 -12.11 -3.43 5.21
N ALA A 75 -11.14 -3.56 4.30
CA ALA A 75 -9.76 -3.16 4.56
C ALA A 75 -9.63 -1.66 4.80
N PHE A 76 -10.47 -0.84 4.12
CA PHE A 76 -10.44 0.62 4.23
C PHE A 76 -11.14 1.18 5.48
N ARG A 77 -11.86 0.37 6.26
CA ARG A 77 -12.57 0.86 7.46
C ARG A 77 -11.58 1.49 8.45
N GLY A 78 -11.80 2.78 8.77
CA GLY A 78 -10.93 3.55 9.66
C GLY A 78 -9.63 4.06 9.02
N ASN A 79 -9.48 3.95 7.67
CA ASN A 79 -8.27 4.38 6.95
C ASN A 79 -8.62 5.20 5.69
N LEU A 80 -9.61 6.08 5.79
CA LEU A 80 -10.04 6.93 4.66
C LEU A 80 -9.53 8.38 4.77
N ASP A 81 -8.52 8.62 5.58
CA ASP A 81 -8.01 9.97 5.83
C ASP A 81 -7.25 10.52 4.62
N ARG A 82 -6.55 9.67 3.89
CA ARG A 82 -5.78 10.06 2.71
C ARG A 82 -6.64 10.02 1.45
N THR A 83 -6.44 11.00 0.56
CA THR A 83 -7.14 11.06 -0.73
C THR A 83 -6.97 9.77 -1.56
N LEU A 84 -5.77 9.19 -1.54
CA LEU A 84 -5.47 7.97 -2.27
C LEU A 84 -6.28 6.77 -1.76
N ASP A 85 -6.46 6.64 -0.44
CA ASP A 85 -7.25 5.56 0.17
C ASP A 85 -8.73 5.70 -0.21
N ARG A 86 -9.24 6.94 -0.26
CA ARG A 86 -10.61 7.22 -0.73
C ARG A 86 -10.80 6.86 -2.20
N VAL A 87 -9.82 7.17 -3.06
CA VAL A 87 -9.85 6.82 -4.48
C VAL A 87 -9.84 5.30 -4.65
N LEU A 88 -8.97 4.58 -3.95
CA LEU A 88 -8.93 3.12 -3.99
C LEU A 88 -10.23 2.49 -3.50
N ALA A 89 -10.78 2.96 -2.39
CA ALA A 89 -12.05 2.48 -1.87
C ALA A 89 -13.19 2.72 -2.86
N ALA A 90 -13.23 3.89 -3.51
CA ALA A 90 -14.22 4.19 -4.56
C ALA A 90 -14.08 3.24 -5.76
N ILE A 91 -12.86 2.95 -6.22
CA ILE A 91 -12.61 2.00 -7.31
C ILE A 91 -13.09 0.60 -6.92
N PHE A 92 -12.79 0.13 -5.70
CA PHE A 92 -13.28 -1.16 -5.22
C PHE A 92 -14.81 -1.22 -5.12
N ALA A 93 -15.45 -0.13 -4.68
CA ALA A 93 -16.90 -0.03 -4.62
C ALA A 93 -17.53 -0.08 -6.02
N ILE A 94 -16.99 0.68 -6.98
CA ILE A 94 -17.45 0.70 -8.37
C ILE A 94 -17.27 -0.69 -9.01
N THR A 95 -16.11 -1.33 -8.82
CA THR A 95 -15.82 -2.66 -9.35
C THR A 95 -16.75 -3.70 -8.76
N SER A 96 -17.00 -3.66 -7.45
CA SER A 96 -17.96 -4.55 -6.80
C SER A 96 -19.38 -4.35 -7.34
N LEU A 97 -19.86 -3.11 -7.37
CA LEU A 97 -21.18 -2.75 -7.86
C LEU A 97 -21.41 -3.20 -9.32
N GLN A 98 -20.41 -2.97 -10.17
CA GLN A 98 -20.46 -3.36 -11.56
C GLN A 98 -20.61 -4.89 -11.73
N CYS A 99 -19.92 -5.69 -10.90
CA CYS A 99 -20.04 -7.14 -10.94
C CYS A 99 -21.48 -7.62 -10.65
N PHE A 100 -22.27 -6.87 -9.86
CA PHE A 100 -23.68 -7.17 -9.63
C PHE A 100 -24.61 -6.59 -10.71
N LEU A 101 -24.34 -5.38 -11.17
CA LEU A 101 -25.20 -4.71 -12.17
C LEU A 101 -25.04 -5.29 -13.57
N ARG A 102 -23.85 -5.75 -13.91
CA ARG A 102 -23.55 -6.28 -15.25
C ARG A 102 -24.45 -7.45 -15.66
N PRO A 103 -24.57 -8.54 -14.87
CA PRO A 103 -25.42 -9.65 -15.28
C PRO A 103 -26.90 -9.26 -15.34
N LEU A 104 -27.34 -8.33 -14.48
CA LEU A 104 -28.69 -7.79 -14.53
C LEU A 104 -28.94 -6.98 -15.82
N ALA A 105 -28.01 -6.11 -16.18
CA ALA A 105 -28.09 -5.33 -17.39
C ALA A 105 -28.09 -6.20 -18.65
N ILE A 106 -27.28 -7.26 -18.68
CA ILE A 106 -27.28 -8.25 -19.77
C ILE A 106 -28.65 -8.94 -19.87
N ALA A 107 -29.23 -9.36 -18.74
CA ALA A 107 -30.54 -10.05 -18.72
C ALA A 107 -31.69 -9.13 -19.19
N LEU A 108 -31.59 -7.82 -18.98
CA LEU A 108 -32.63 -6.86 -19.39
C LEU A 108 -32.50 -6.36 -20.82
N TRP A 109 -31.29 -6.44 -21.40
CA TRP A 109 -31.00 -5.78 -22.70
C TRP A 109 -30.90 -6.75 -23.87
N ILE A 110 -30.75 -8.04 -23.62
CA ILE A 110 -30.61 -9.05 -24.69
C ILE A 110 -31.92 -9.79 -24.84
N ASP A 111 -32.56 -9.62 -26.01
CA ASP A 111 -33.72 -10.38 -26.41
C ASP A 111 -33.28 -11.79 -26.85
N GLY A 112 -33.57 -12.79 -26.03
CA GLY A 112 -33.31 -14.22 -26.32
C GLY A 112 -32.15 -14.83 -25.52
N PRO A 113 -31.89 -16.14 -25.71
CA PRO A 113 -30.84 -16.82 -25.00
C PRO A 113 -29.48 -16.32 -25.39
N LEU A 114 -28.61 -16.05 -24.37
CA LEU A 114 -27.22 -15.71 -24.58
C LEU A 114 -26.47 -16.86 -25.23
N THR A 115 -26.11 -16.66 -26.49
CA THR A 115 -25.24 -17.57 -27.24
C THR A 115 -23.83 -16.97 -27.30
N VAL A 116 -22.82 -17.82 -27.50
CA VAL A 116 -21.43 -17.36 -27.66
C VAL A 116 -21.31 -16.38 -28.83
N ALA A 117 -22.15 -16.51 -29.85
CA ALA A 117 -22.15 -15.64 -31.04
C ALA A 117 -22.68 -14.23 -30.76
N ASN A 118 -23.72 -14.05 -29.92
CA ASN A 118 -24.27 -12.71 -29.63
C ASN A 118 -23.63 -12.06 -28.41
N HIS A 119 -22.85 -12.81 -27.62
CA HIS A 119 -22.16 -12.27 -26.42
C HIS A 119 -20.98 -11.35 -26.78
N SER A 120 -20.29 -11.64 -27.87
CA SER A 120 -19.09 -10.87 -28.26
C SER A 120 -19.39 -9.64 -29.13
N GLU A 121 -20.57 -9.56 -29.75
CA GLU A 121 -20.85 -8.55 -30.78
C GLU A 121 -21.60 -7.30 -30.31
N THR A 122 -22.07 -7.28 -29.07
CA THR A 122 -22.79 -6.10 -28.58
C THR A 122 -21.85 -5.03 -28.08
N THR A 123 -21.98 -3.79 -28.65
CA THR A 123 -21.26 -2.58 -28.21
C THR A 123 -21.33 -2.38 -26.69
N PHE A 124 -22.43 -2.80 -26.07
CA PHE A 124 -22.67 -2.75 -24.65
C PHE A 124 -21.67 -3.64 -23.87
N ILE A 125 -21.44 -4.88 -24.32
CA ILE A 125 -20.47 -5.80 -23.68
C ILE A 125 -19.04 -5.29 -23.86
N PHE A 126 -18.72 -4.75 -25.03
CA PHE A 126 -17.41 -4.13 -25.29
C PHE A 126 -17.15 -2.95 -24.33
N THR A 127 -18.12 -2.05 -24.18
CA THR A 127 -18.04 -0.92 -23.26
C THR A 127 -17.85 -1.38 -21.81
N LEU A 128 -18.57 -2.43 -21.42
CA LEU A 128 -18.47 -3.00 -20.09
C LEU A 128 -17.08 -3.61 -19.81
N HIS A 129 -16.50 -4.33 -20.76
CA HIS A 129 -15.14 -4.87 -20.65
C HIS A 129 -14.09 -3.76 -20.60
N PHE A 130 -14.29 -2.69 -21.38
CA PHE A 130 -13.41 -1.51 -21.35
C PHE A 130 -13.40 -0.87 -19.97
N VAL A 131 -14.57 -0.67 -19.35
CA VAL A 131 -14.68 -0.10 -17.99
C VAL A 131 -13.99 -1.00 -16.96
N VAL A 132 -14.18 -2.33 -17.02
CA VAL A 132 -13.47 -3.28 -16.13
C VAL A 132 -11.96 -3.17 -16.32
N GLY A 133 -11.49 -3.16 -17.55
CA GLY A 133 -10.08 -3.01 -17.87
C GLY A 133 -9.49 -1.70 -17.34
N ALA A 134 -10.20 -0.58 -17.55
CA ALA A 134 -9.80 0.72 -17.05
C ALA A 134 -9.74 0.75 -15.51
N CYS A 135 -10.73 0.17 -14.81
CA CYS A 135 -10.72 0.04 -13.36
C CYS A 135 -9.56 -0.83 -12.88
N ALA A 136 -9.27 -1.95 -13.55
CA ALA A 136 -8.16 -2.83 -13.19
C ALA A 136 -6.80 -2.12 -13.34
N VAL A 137 -6.58 -1.42 -14.45
CA VAL A 137 -5.36 -0.63 -14.69
C VAL A 137 -5.22 0.48 -13.63
N THR A 138 -6.28 1.24 -13.37
CA THR A 138 -6.27 2.31 -12.38
C THR A 138 -5.98 1.77 -10.98
N THR A 139 -6.59 0.64 -10.61
CA THR A 139 -6.30 -0.04 -9.33
C THR A 139 -4.84 -0.44 -9.25
N GLY A 140 -4.29 -1.06 -10.30
CA GLY A 140 -2.88 -1.44 -10.37
C GLY A 140 -1.93 -0.25 -10.21
N MET A 141 -2.20 0.85 -10.89
CA MET A 141 -1.41 2.09 -10.76
C MET A 141 -1.49 2.69 -9.36
N CYS A 142 -2.68 2.74 -8.76
CA CYS A 142 -2.86 3.23 -7.40
C CYS A 142 -2.10 2.36 -6.38
N LEU A 143 -2.17 1.03 -6.52
CA LEU A 143 -1.41 0.12 -5.66
C LEU A 143 0.09 0.28 -5.84
N LEU A 144 0.57 0.44 -7.08
CA LEU A 144 1.99 0.71 -7.35
C LEU A 144 2.45 1.95 -6.60
N VAL A 145 1.66 3.04 -6.61
CA VAL A 145 1.97 4.27 -5.87
C VAL A 145 1.97 4.04 -4.35
N VAL A 146 0.98 3.28 -3.83
CA VAL A 146 0.90 2.94 -2.39
C VAL A 146 2.13 2.15 -1.94
N PHE A 147 2.47 1.07 -2.67
CA PHE A 147 3.62 0.23 -2.34
C PHE A 147 4.95 0.95 -2.52
N SER A 148 5.10 1.75 -3.59
CA SER A 148 6.30 2.56 -3.78
C SER A 148 6.52 3.51 -2.62
N ARG A 149 5.47 4.21 -2.16
CA ARG A 149 5.57 5.09 -0.99
C ARG A 149 5.92 4.33 0.30
N ALA A 150 5.36 3.14 0.50
CA ALA A 150 5.70 2.31 1.66
C ALA A 150 7.19 1.93 1.64
N ILE A 151 7.71 1.47 0.49
CA ILE A 151 9.12 1.12 0.31
C ILE A 151 10.03 2.35 0.51
N PHE A 152 9.67 3.52 -0.06
CA PHE A 152 10.44 4.75 0.14
C PHE A 152 10.49 5.19 1.59
N ASN A 153 9.38 5.06 2.32
CA ASN A 153 9.33 5.37 3.75
C ASN A 153 10.20 4.39 4.55
N ASP A 154 10.11 3.08 4.26
CA ASP A 154 10.96 2.08 4.92
C ASP A 154 12.45 2.32 4.65
N LEU A 155 12.83 2.70 3.42
CA LEU A 155 14.21 3.06 3.07
C LEU A 155 14.66 4.33 3.82
N ARG A 156 13.79 5.34 3.89
CA ARG A 156 14.07 6.58 4.62
C ARG A 156 14.19 6.32 6.12
N ASP A 157 13.29 5.53 6.68
CA ASP A 157 13.31 5.15 8.10
C ASP A 157 14.50 4.23 8.43
N SER A 158 15.07 3.55 7.43
CA SER A 158 16.28 2.73 7.57
C SER A 158 17.57 3.54 7.52
N SER A 159 17.53 4.82 7.10
CA SER A 159 18.69 5.69 7.10
C SER A 159 19.16 5.95 8.53
N VAL A 160 20.45 5.83 8.75
CA VAL A 160 21.10 6.11 10.03
C VAL A 160 21.73 7.50 10.07
N THR A 161 21.65 8.27 8.97
CA THR A 161 22.23 9.61 8.84
C THR A 161 21.15 10.70 8.79
N ASP A 162 21.41 11.85 9.39
CA ASP A 162 20.60 13.06 9.26
C ASP A 162 20.96 13.77 7.94
N VAL A 163 19.95 14.06 7.12
CA VAL A 163 20.13 14.61 5.76
C VAL A 163 20.71 16.02 5.77
N LEU A 164 20.41 16.80 6.82
CA LEU A 164 20.84 18.21 6.92
C LEU A 164 22.29 18.34 7.40
N THR A 165 22.67 17.51 8.37
CA THR A 165 23.96 17.62 9.06
C THR A 165 25.00 16.60 8.59
N GLY A 166 24.57 15.50 7.94
CA GLY A 166 25.43 14.41 7.50
C GLY A 166 25.98 13.51 8.62
N ILE A 167 25.75 13.84 9.90
CA ILE A 167 26.06 12.96 11.03
C ILE A 167 24.94 11.95 11.28
N ASN A 168 25.07 11.07 12.29
CA ASN A 168 23.98 10.13 12.58
C ASN A 168 22.70 10.88 12.94
N ASN A 169 21.56 10.30 12.57
CA ASN A 169 20.27 10.64 13.16
C ASN A 169 20.08 9.89 14.49
N ARG A 170 18.96 10.09 15.17
CA ARG A 170 18.63 9.43 16.44
C ARG A 170 18.80 7.91 16.38
N ARG A 171 18.34 7.29 15.29
CA ARG A 171 18.47 5.84 15.10
C ARG A 171 19.94 5.41 14.96
N GLY A 172 20.71 6.13 14.12
CA GLY A 172 22.13 5.87 13.96
C GLY A 172 22.90 6.04 15.28
N PHE A 173 22.47 6.99 16.13
CA PHE A 173 23.01 7.18 17.47
C PHE A 173 22.73 5.97 18.36
N ASP A 174 21.48 5.50 18.40
CA ASP A 174 21.10 4.34 19.21
C ASP A 174 21.83 3.05 18.76
N GLU A 175 21.92 2.83 17.44
CA GLU A 175 22.63 1.66 16.89
C GLU A 175 24.13 1.71 17.19
N ALA A 176 24.78 2.82 16.92
CA ALA A 176 26.21 2.99 17.16
C ALA A 176 26.55 3.05 18.65
N GLY A 177 25.72 3.72 19.47
CA GLY A 177 25.86 3.78 20.92
C GLY A 177 25.78 2.39 21.57
N ASN A 178 24.84 1.54 21.14
CA ASN A 178 24.75 0.17 21.60
C ASN A 178 26.01 -0.64 21.29
N LEU A 179 26.62 -0.45 20.12
CA LEU A 179 27.89 -1.10 19.78
C LEU A 179 29.04 -0.63 20.66
N VAL A 180 29.10 0.68 20.95
CA VAL A 180 30.11 1.23 21.87
C VAL A 180 29.94 0.64 23.27
N LEU A 181 28.71 0.59 23.80
CA LEU A 181 28.42 0.00 25.12
C LEU A 181 28.77 -1.48 25.20
N GLN A 182 28.49 -2.27 24.18
CA GLN A 182 28.84 -3.69 24.13
C GLN A 182 30.36 -3.93 24.10
N ASN A 183 31.11 -3.06 23.43
CA ASN A 183 32.56 -3.21 23.29
C ASN A 183 33.34 -2.54 24.44
N SER A 184 32.67 -1.74 25.27
CA SER A 184 33.31 -0.93 26.33
C SER A 184 33.25 -1.57 27.70
N ALA A 185 33.18 -2.91 27.80
CA ALA A 185 33.04 -3.63 29.09
C ALA A 185 34.10 -3.28 30.17
N ALA A 186 35.15 -2.54 29.83
CA ALA A 186 36.22 -2.14 30.75
C ALA A 186 36.52 -0.62 30.77
N GLN A 187 35.80 0.21 30.01
CA GLN A 187 36.05 1.64 29.94
C GLN A 187 34.78 2.46 30.19
N PRO A 188 34.87 3.57 30.96
CA PRO A 188 33.71 4.43 31.17
C PRO A 188 33.30 5.10 29.85
N VAL A 189 32.01 5.12 29.55
CA VAL A 189 31.41 5.84 28.42
C VAL A 189 30.73 7.09 28.96
N CYS A 190 30.91 8.20 28.29
CA CYS A 190 30.24 9.47 28.60
C CYS A 190 29.23 9.79 27.47
N LEU A 191 28.02 10.19 27.86
CA LEU A 191 27.00 10.70 26.97
C LEU A 191 26.90 12.20 27.18
N ILE A 192 27.02 12.97 26.09
CA ILE A 192 26.85 14.42 26.09
C ILE A 192 25.60 14.74 25.27
N LEU A 193 24.66 15.46 25.84
CA LEU A 193 23.52 16.03 25.13
C LEU A 193 23.74 17.54 25.00
N ALA A 194 23.52 18.10 23.84
CA ALA A 194 23.65 19.52 23.53
C ALA A 194 22.37 20.01 22.83
N ASP A 195 22.01 21.26 23.10
CA ASP A 195 20.88 21.94 22.48
C ASP A 195 21.34 23.34 22.05
N LEU A 196 20.82 23.86 20.94
CA LEU A 196 21.17 25.20 20.45
C LEU A 196 20.31 26.25 21.13
N ASP A 197 20.95 27.01 22.04
CA ASP A 197 20.29 28.07 22.79
C ASP A 197 19.60 29.09 21.86
N HIS A 198 18.36 29.41 22.20
CA HIS A 198 17.55 30.41 21.47
C HIS A 198 17.36 30.14 19.96
N PHE A 199 17.44 28.90 19.50
CA PHE A 199 17.36 28.56 18.08
C PHE A 199 16.06 29.06 17.43
N LYS A 200 14.94 29.02 18.16
CA LYS A 200 13.69 29.63 17.70
C LYS A 200 13.84 31.12 17.36
N ALA A 201 14.55 31.89 18.17
CA ALA A 201 14.78 33.32 17.89
C ALA A 201 15.62 33.53 16.62
N VAL A 202 16.55 32.63 16.33
CA VAL A 202 17.30 32.63 15.07
C VAL A 202 16.35 32.42 13.89
N ASN A 203 15.47 31.41 13.94
CA ASN A 203 14.49 31.16 12.90
C ASN A 203 13.52 32.32 12.71
N ASP A 204 13.02 32.90 13.81
CA ASP A 204 12.07 34.01 13.77
C ASP A 204 12.70 35.29 13.19
N SER A 205 14.02 35.48 13.40
CA SER A 205 14.76 36.68 12.95
C SER A 205 15.29 36.57 11.52
N TYR A 206 15.79 35.39 11.13
CA TYR A 206 16.54 35.19 9.87
C TYR A 206 15.90 34.19 8.92
N GLY A 207 14.81 33.53 9.34
CA GLY A 207 14.09 32.52 8.55
C GLY A 207 14.68 31.12 8.68
N HIS A 208 13.86 30.12 8.34
CA HIS A 208 14.20 28.70 8.50
C HIS A 208 15.44 28.27 7.69
N ALA A 209 15.63 28.82 6.48
CA ALA A 209 16.80 28.47 5.67
C ALA A 209 18.14 28.89 6.35
N PHE A 210 18.14 30.00 7.09
CA PHE A 210 19.30 30.39 7.86
C PHE A 210 19.51 29.48 9.08
N GLY A 211 18.41 29.13 9.77
CA GLY A 211 18.45 28.18 10.87
C GLY A 211 18.96 26.79 10.43
N ASP A 212 18.56 26.32 9.28
CA ASP A 212 19.08 25.09 8.70
C ASP A 212 20.60 25.17 8.47
N GLY A 213 21.11 26.32 8.03
CA GLY A 213 22.55 26.56 7.90
C GLY A 213 23.28 26.49 9.24
N VAL A 214 22.69 27.03 10.32
CA VAL A 214 23.26 26.96 11.70
C VAL A 214 23.30 25.49 12.17
N ILE A 215 22.24 24.73 11.97
CA ILE A 215 22.17 23.28 12.29
C ILE A 215 23.24 22.51 11.51
N ALA A 216 23.36 22.77 10.20
CA ALA A 216 24.36 22.10 9.37
C ALA A 216 25.80 22.40 9.85
N ALA A 217 26.11 23.65 10.13
CA ALA A 217 27.42 24.05 10.63
C ALA A 217 27.75 23.43 12.01
N PHE A 218 26.77 23.35 12.90
CA PHE A 218 26.95 22.68 14.19
C PHE A 218 27.11 21.16 14.01
N GLY A 219 26.38 20.55 13.07
CA GLY A 219 26.52 19.14 12.69
C GLY A 219 27.91 18.82 12.15
N GLU A 220 28.48 19.70 11.31
CA GLU A 220 29.85 19.56 10.80
C GLU A 220 30.88 19.61 11.96
N LEU A 221 30.74 20.57 12.88
CA LEU A 221 31.54 20.65 14.07
C LEU A 221 31.48 19.36 14.91
N MET A 222 30.27 18.86 15.18
CA MET A 222 30.07 17.62 15.92
C MET A 222 30.67 16.40 15.18
N GLY A 223 30.55 16.36 13.84
CA GLY A 223 31.16 15.34 13.01
C GLY A 223 32.67 15.27 13.11
N ASP A 224 33.33 16.45 13.20
CA ASP A 224 34.79 16.53 13.41
C ASP A 224 35.22 15.97 14.78
N TYR A 225 34.40 16.20 15.82
CA TYR A 225 34.64 15.60 17.14
C TYR A 225 34.34 14.11 17.22
N ALA A 226 33.48 13.57 16.32
CA ALA A 226 33.15 12.17 16.30
C ALA A 226 34.24 11.24 15.72
N ARG A 227 35.34 11.82 15.22
CA ARG A 227 36.51 11.04 14.77
C ARG A 227 37.11 10.30 15.97
N PHE A 228 37.66 9.10 15.74
CA PHE A 228 38.32 8.27 16.77
C PHE A 228 37.37 7.50 17.73
N GLY A 229 36.30 6.91 17.18
CA GLY A 229 35.44 5.96 17.91
C GLY A 229 34.36 6.63 18.77
N ARG A 230 34.13 7.93 18.59
CA ARG A 230 33.00 8.67 19.16
C ARG A 230 31.82 8.67 18.21
N VAL A 231 30.63 8.83 18.75
CA VAL A 231 29.36 8.80 17.96
C VAL A 231 28.71 10.18 18.10
N ALA A 232 28.65 10.94 17.01
CA ALA A 232 27.89 12.18 16.97
C ALA A 232 26.58 11.99 16.22
N ALA A 233 25.50 12.62 16.71
CA ALA A 233 24.20 12.55 16.09
C ALA A 233 23.37 13.81 16.32
N ARG A 234 22.44 14.07 15.40
CA ARG A 234 21.31 14.97 15.61
C ARG A 234 20.11 14.14 16.09
N LEU A 235 19.62 14.43 17.28
CA LEU A 235 18.55 13.66 17.93
C LEU A 235 17.16 14.16 17.55
N GLY A 236 17.04 15.45 17.15
CA GLY A 236 15.80 16.06 16.69
C GLY A 236 15.89 17.58 16.77
N GLY A 237 15.18 18.29 15.91
CA GLY A 237 15.15 19.75 15.94
C GLY A 237 16.54 20.39 16.04
N GLU A 238 16.84 21.00 17.19
CA GLU A 238 18.09 21.66 17.58
C GLU A 238 18.93 20.83 18.58
N GLU A 239 18.52 19.55 18.85
CA GLU A 239 19.15 18.67 19.84
C GLU A 239 20.21 17.76 19.21
N PHE A 240 21.35 17.60 19.86
CA PHE A 240 22.48 16.79 19.43
C PHE A 240 22.97 15.87 20.55
N GLY A 241 23.63 14.77 20.17
CA GLY A 241 24.24 13.78 21.06
C GLY A 241 25.67 13.44 20.62
N LEU A 242 26.55 13.21 21.59
CA LEU A 242 27.93 12.77 21.39
C LEU A 242 28.29 11.65 22.37
#